data_670bc3e0ee674a9de5e2afccee8b8de2
#
_entry.id   670bc3e0ee674a9de5e2afccee8b8de2
#
_cell.length_a   1.000
_cell.length_b   1.000
_cell.length_c   1.000
_cell.angle_alpha   90.00
_cell.angle_beta   90.00
_cell.angle_gamma   90.00
#
_symmetry.space_group_name_H-M   'P 1'
#
loop_
_entity.id
_entity.type
_entity.pdbx_description
1 polymer ?
#
loop_
_entity_poly.entity_id
_entity_poly.type
_entity_poly.pdbx_seq_one_letter_code
_entity_poly.pdbx_strand_id
1 'polypeptide(L)'
;MSTQITSESPDGRQRRWQMLSRFRRDRSGSTAIEFVALAIPFSLMVFAILESCISFAGQQVMSNITDDIARQLRTGQIRPADLDKDRLEGMICEQLEMIVADDCPGLEVDLQEYDTFAEAAAVRIKLTGTGDNRDLDTTGFNVTPGPSMSKNMLRVFYKWPVMTDFMRKSMSNLKDGKTLHFATVTWQNEPFDD
;
A
#
# COMPACT_ATOMS: atom_id res chain seq x y z
N MET A 1 33.77 -77.22 -26.84
CA MET A 1 32.63 -76.49 -27.34
C MET A 1 32.07 -75.70 -26.15
N SER A 2 32.57 -74.43 -25.94
CA SER A 2 32.19 -73.61 -24.79
C SER A 2 31.20 -72.56 -25.24
N THR A 3 30.00 -72.66 -24.71
CA THR A 3 28.95 -71.70 -25.00
C THR A 3 29.09 -70.48 -24.03
N GLN A 4 29.48 -69.33 -24.57
CA GLN A 4 29.48 -68.07 -23.84
C GLN A 4 28.05 -67.54 -23.75
N ILE A 5 27.54 -67.40 -22.50
CA ILE A 5 26.29 -66.69 -22.25
C ILE A 5 26.62 -65.21 -22.00
N THR A 6 26.31 -64.40 -22.96
CA THR A 6 26.37 -62.92 -22.84
C THR A 6 25.20 -62.45 -21.97
N SER A 7 25.47 -61.93 -20.79
CA SER A 7 24.49 -61.28 -19.91
C SER A 7 24.25 -59.86 -20.47
N GLU A 8 23.10 -59.68 -21.11
CA GLU A 8 22.59 -58.40 -21.57
C GLU A 8 22.20 -57.55 -20.33
N SER A 9 22.84 -56.38 -20.18
CA SER A 9 22.51 -55.48 -19.09
C SER A 9 21.16 -54.82 -19.36
N PRO A 10 20.25 -54.68 -18.36
CA PRO A 10 18.94 -54.08 -18.58
C PRO A 10 19.07 -52.63 -18.98
N ASP A 11 18.44 -52.29 -20.08
CA ASP A 11 18.41 -50.97 -20.73
C ASP A 11 18.03 -49.84 -19.72
N GLY A 12 18.80 -48.76 -19.70
CA GLY A 12 18.64 -47.65 -18.79
C GLY A 12 17.24 -47.00 -18.81
N ARG A 13 16.47 -47.28 -19.87
CA ARG A 13 15.06 -46.88 -20.02
C ARG A 13 14.14 -47.65 -19.12
N GLN A 14 14.34 -48.97 -18.94
CA GLN A 14 13.56 -49.80 -18.02
C GLN A 14 13.82 -49.43 -16.55
N ARG A 15 15.04 -49.03 -16.22
CA ARG A 15 15.43 -48.62 -14.87
C ARG A 15 14.77 -47.30 -14.46
N ARG A 16 14.63 -46.35 -15.40
CA ARG A 16 13.92 -45.08 -15.19
C ARG A 16 12.42 -45.30 -14.99
N TRP A 17 11.78 -46.19 -15.71
CA TRP A 17 10.37 -46.51 -15.56
C TRP A 17 10.09 -47.24 -14.23
N GLN A 18 10.99 -48.11 -13.78
CA GLN A 18 10.88 -48.76 -12.49
C GLN A 18 11.07 -47.80 -11.32
N MET A 19 11.93 -46.79 -11.44
CA MET A 19 12.05 -45.72 -10.43
C MET A 19 10.78 -44.89 -10.35
N LEU A 20 10.22 -44.46 -11.47
CA LEU A 20 8.98 -43.71 -11.54
C LEU A 20 7.78 -44.51 -10.99
N SER A 21 7.71 -45.82 -11.26
CA SER A 21 6.65 -46.67 -10.76
C SER A 21 6.77 -46.92 -9.24
N ARG A 22 7.99 -47.03 -8.73
CA ARG A 22 8.25 -47.10 -7.27
C ARG A 22 7.86 -45.79 -6.58
N PHE A 23 8.21 -44.65 -7.15
CA PHE A 23 7.86 -43.32 -6.63
C PHE A 23 6.33 -43.11 -6.58
N ARG A 24 5.59 -43.55 -7.62
CA ARG A 24 4.11 -43.50 -7.62
C ARG A 24 3.45 -44.48 -6.62
N ARG A 25 4.14 -45.54 -6.21
CA ARG A 25 3.62 -46.57 -5.31
C ARG A 25 4.04 -46.37 -3.85
N ASP A 26 4.98 -45.44 -3.62
CA ASP A 26 5.44 -45.10 -2.29
C ASP A 26 4.44 -44.16 -1.62
N ARG A 27 3.73 -44.67 -0.62
CA ARG A 27 2.73 -43.92 0.18
C ARG A 27 3.35 -43.15 1.34
N SER A 28 4.65 -43.30 1.60
CA SER A 28 5.34 -42.60 2.69
C SER A 28 5.40 -41.09 2.48
N GLY A 29 5.24 -40.60 1.22
CA GLY A 29 5.12 -39.20 0.89
C GLY A 29 3.71 -38.57 0.95
N SER A 30 2.66 -39.40 1.17
CA SER A 30 1.26 -38.92 1.15
C SER A 30 0.99 -37.84 2.19
N THR A 31 1.48 -38.02 3.41
CA THR A 31 1.32 -37.06 4.51
C THR A 31 2.01 -35.75 4.24
N ALA A 32 3.19 -35.77 3.59
CA ALA A 32 3.89 -34.54 3.19
C ALA A 32 3.12 -33.77 2.12
N ILE A 33 2.53 -34.47 1.15
CA ILE A 33 1.71 -33.83 0.10
C ILE A 33 0.42 -33.26 0.69
N GLU A 34 -0.24 -33.98 1.58
CA GLU A 34 -1.43 -33.52 2.30
C GLU A 34 -1.12 -32.27 3.15
N PHE A 35 0.02 -32.28 3.86
CA PHE A 35 0.47 -31.11 4.62
C PHE A 35 0.72 -29.90 3.72
N VAL A 36 1.45 -30.06 2.61
CA VAL A 36 1.74 -28.96 1.67
C VAL A 36 0.45 -28.42 1.04
N ALA A 37 -0.49 -29.30 0.69
CA ALA A 37 -1.77 -28.91 0.11
C ALA A 37 -2.63 -28.04 1.05
N LEU A 38 -2.50 -28.24 2.37
CA LEU A 38 -3.15 -27.41 3.39
C LEU A 38 -2.32 -26.19 3.79
N ALA A 39 -0.99 -26.32 3.87
CA ALA A 39 -0.09 -25.26 4.30
C ALA A 39 -0.06 -24.08 3.33
N ILE A 40 -0.12 -24.33 2.01
CA ILE A 40 -0.10 -23.26 0.99
C ILE A 40 -1.31 -22.33 1.13
N PRO A 41 -2.57 -22.80 1.05
CA PRO A 41 -3.73 -21.91 1.18
C PRO A 41 -3.80 -21.24 2.55
N PHE A 42 -3.40 -21.94 3.61
CA PHE A 42 -3.32 -21.36 4.95
C PHE A 42 -2.31 -20.20 5.01
N SER A 43 -1.10 -20.40 4.47
CA SER A 43 -0.07 -19.36 4.44
C SER A 43 -0.52 -18.14 3.61
N LEU A 44 -1.16 -18.37 2.46
CA LEU A 44 -1.71 -17.28 1.64
C LEU A 44 -2.76 -16.47 2.41
N MET A 45 -3.62 -17.14 3.18
CA MET A 45 -4.60 -16.46 4.03
C MET A 45 -3.94 -15.62 5.12
N VAL A 46 -2.92 -16.17 5.79
CA VAL A 46 -2.15 -15.46 6.83
C VAL A 46 -1.48 -14.21 6.24
N PHE A 47 -0.81 -14.33 5.09
CA PHE A 47 -0.19 -13.19 4.42
C PHE A 47 -1.20 -12.13 4.00
N ALA A 48 -2.37 -12.53 3.49
CA ALA A 48 -3.44 -11.61 3.14
C ALA A 48 -3.94 -10.80 4.34
N ILE A 49 -4.11 -11.46 5.50
CA ILE A 49 -4.51 -10.78 6.74
C ILE A 49 -3.42 -9.82 7.20
N LEU A 50 -2.15 -10.24 7.22
CA LEU A 50 -1.03 -9.38 7.62
C LEU A 50 -0.91 -8.15 6.72
N GLU A 51 -0.99 -8.32 5.40
CA GLU A 51 -0.94 -7.21 4.45
C GLU A 51 -2.09 -6.22 4.67
N SER A 52 -3.30 -6.70 4.88
CA SER A 52 -4.46 -5.86 5.19
C SER A 52 -4.26 -5.11 6.50
N CYS A 53 -3.77 -5.76 7.55
CA CYS A 53 -3.50 -5.13 8.85
C CYS A 53 -2.46 -4.01 8.73
N ILE A 54 -1.37 -4.24 7.99
CA ILE A 54 -0.32 -3.23 7.78
C ILE A 54 -0.87 -2.06 6.98
N SER A 55 -1.66 -2.30 5.95
CA SER A 55 -2.32 -1.26 5.15
C SER A 55 -3.25 -0.40 6.00
N PHE A 56 -4.09 -1.00 6.85
CA PHE A 56 -4.96 -0.27 7.77
C PHE A 56 -4.18 0.50 8.84
N ALA A 57 -3.10 -0.08 9.37
CA ALA A 57 -2.22 0.62 10.31
C ALA A 57 -1.60 1.86 9.65
N GLY A 58 -1.13 1.73 8.40
CA GLY A 58 -0.61 2.85 7.60
C GLY A 58 -1.64 3.97 7.41
N GLN A 59 -2.87 3.60 7.07
CA GLN A 59 -3.98 4.56 6.95
C GLN A 59 -4.24 5.29 8.28
N GLN A 60 -4.20 4.58 9.41
CA GLN A 60 -4.43 5.18 10.72
C GLN A 60 -3.30 6.13 11.13
N VAL A 61 -2.04 5.73 10.89
CA VAL A 61 -0.88 6.60 11.16
C VAL A 61 -0.96 7.87 10.33
N MET A 62 -1.26 7.77 9.04
CA MET A 62 -1.43 8.93 8.17
C MET A 62 -2.55 9.86 8.65
N SER A 63 -3.68 9.32 9.12
CA SER A 63 -4.76 10.12 9.69
C SER A 63 -4.30 10.88 10.94
N ASN A 64 -3.58 10.21 11.84
CA ASN A 64 -3.08 10.84 13.07
C ASN A 64 -2.07 11.96 12.77
N ILE A 65 -1.16 11.75 11.79
CA ILE A 65 -0.20 12.77 11.35
C ILE A 65 -0.94 13.98 10.78
N THR A 66 -1.94 13.74 9.92
CA THR A 66 -2.76 14.80 9.32
C THR A 66 -3.50 15.61 10.38
N ASP A 67 -4.07 14.95 11.39
CA ASP A 67 -4.76 15.62 12.51
C ASP A 67 -3.79 16.45 13.36
N ASP A 68 -2.58 15.97 13.63
CA ASP A 68 -1.59 16.69 14.42
C ASP A 68 -1.09 17.96 13.69
N ILE A 69 -0.79 17.86 12.40
CA ILE A 69 -0.40 19.00 11.57
C ILE A 69 -1.54 20.01 11.47
N ALA A 70 -2.77 19.56 11.25
CA ALA A 70 -3.94 20.41 11.24
C ALA A 70 -4.13 21.16 12.55
N ARG A 71 -3.88 20.50 13.69
CA ARG A 71 -3.91 21.15 15.02
C ARG A 71 -2.83 22.22 15.17
N GLN A 72 -1.61 21.96 14.70
CA GLN A 72 -0.51 22.91 14.77
C GLN A 72 -0.78 24.16 13.89
N LEU A 73 -1.34 23.96 12.70
CA LEU A 73 -1.78 25.05 11.81
C LEU A 73 -2.93 25.85 12.42
N ARG A 74 -3.93 25.15 12.97
CA ARG A 74 -5.10 25.78 13.59
C ARG A 74 -4.72 26.72 14.74
N THR A 75 -3.74 26.34 15.54
CA THR A 75 -3.29 27.10 16.71
C THR A 75 -2.19 28.11 16.42
N GLY A 76 -1.77 28.26 15.16
CA GLY A 76 -0.70 29.17 14.76
C GLY A 76 0.71 28.76 15.18
N GLN A 77 0.90 27.49 15.62
CA GLN A 77 2.25 26.95 15.90
C GLN A 77 3.08 26.86 14.61
N ILE A 78 2.42 26.53 13.50
CA ILE A 78 2.97 26.64 12.15
C ILE A 78 2.25 27.82 11.50
N ARG A 79 3.02 28.80 11.08
CA ARG A 79 2.46 30.00 10.45
C ARG A 79 2.25 29.79 8.96
N PRO A 80 1.16 30.35 8.39
CA PRO A 80 0.89 30.26 6.95
C PRO A 80 2.05 30.77 6.09
N ALA A 81 2.70 31.87 6.51
CA ALA A 81 3.80 32.47 5.77
C ALA A 81 5.07 31.60 5.67
N ASP A 82 5.23 30.66 6.60
CA ASP A 82 6.41 29.79 6.69
C ASP A 82 6.16 28.39 6.07
N LEU A 83 4.99 28.16 5.47
CA LEU A 83 4.60 26.85 4.96
C LEU A 83 4.45 26.87 3.45
N ASP A 84 5.33 26.14 2.79
CA ASP A 84 5.24 25.76 1.38
C ASP A 84 4.97 24.26 1.21
N LYS A 85 4.87 23.82 -0.03
CA LYS A 85 4.58 22.42 -0.34
C LYS A 85 5.68 21.49 0.14
N ASP A 86 6.94 21.83 -0.12
CA ASP A 86 8.09 20.97 0.21
C ASP A 86 8.23 20.79 1.73
N ARG A 87 8.00 21.87 2.48
CA ARG A 87 8.02 21.84 3.94
C ARG A 87 6.89 20.98 4.51
N LEU A 88 5.68 21.14 3.99
CA LEU A 88 4.53 20.35 4.44
C LEU A 88 4.73 18.86 4.13
N GLU A 89 5.16 18.52 2.92
CA GLU A 89 5.49 17.15 2.53
C GLU A 89 6.61 16.57 3.41
N GLY A 90 7.67 17.34 3.67
CA GLY A 90 8.77 16.94 4.55
C GLY A 90 8.31 16.62 5.98
N MET A 91 7.48 17.46 6.57
CA MET A 91 6.93 17.25 7.92
C MET A 91 6.06 16.01 8.02
N ILE A 92 5.27 15.72 6.99
CA ILE A 92 4.43 14.51 6.93
C ILE A 92 5.32 13.28 6.71
N CYS A 93 6.29 13.39 5.80
CA CYS A 93 7.17 12.29 5.44
C CYS A 93 8.03 11.86 6.63
N GLU A 94 8.65 12.79 7.38
CA GLU A 94 9.46 12.49 8.57
C GLU A 94 8.73 11.57 9.57
N GLN A 95 7.43 11.75 9.72
CA GLN A 95 6.62 10.91 10.61
C GLN A 95 6.13 9.62 9.92
N LEU A 96 5.95 9.66 8.60
CA LEU A 96 5.42 8.53 7.83
C LEU A 96 6.50 7.49 7.48
N GLU A 97 7.78 7.89 7.39
CA GLU A 97 8.93 7.02 7.08
C GLU A 97 9.10 5.82 8.02
N MET A 98 8.47 5.85 9.19
CA MET A 98 8.45 4.68 10.09
C MET A 98 7.76 3.45 9.47
N ILE A 99 6.88 3.65 8.47
CA ILE A 99 6.04 2.59 7.88
C ILE A 99 6.04 2.58 6.34
N VAL A 100 6.66 3.57 5.71
CA VAL A 100 6.79 3.67 4.25
C VAL A 100 8.27 3.76 3.86
N ALA A 101 8.55 3.72 2.56
CA ALA A 101 9.92 3.90 2.05
C ALA A 101 10.40 5.34 2.25
N ASP A 102 11.72 5.50 2.36
CA ASP A 102 12.39 6.79 2.45
C ASP A 102 11.93 7.73 1.32
N ASP A 103 11.92 9.01 1.60
CA ASP A 103 11.43 10.06 0.69
C ASP A 103 9.93 9.96 0.33
N CYS A 104 9.16 9.10 0.98
CA CYS A 104 7.71 8.95 0.83
C CYS A 104 7.20 8.95 -0.63
N PRO A 105 7.66 8.05 -1.50
CA PRO A 105 7.31 8.09 -2.92
C PRO A 105 5.80 7.90 -3.12
N GLY A 106 5.16 8.91 -3.69
CA GLY A 106 3.71 8.90 -3.94
C GLY A 106 2.88 9.58 -2.84
N LEU A 107 3.53 10.29 -1.91
CA LEU A 107 2.89 11.28 -1.05
C LEU A 107 2.47 12.49 -1.88
N GLU A 108 1.24 12.94 -1.69
CA GLU A 108 0.69 14.14 -2.31
C GLU A 108 -0.11 14.90 -1.26
N VAL A 109 0.07 16.21 -1.21
CA VAL A 109 -0.61 17.08 -0.25
C VAL A 109 -1.38 18.18 -0.95
N ASP A 110 -2.47 18.58 -0.31
CA ASP A 110 -3.28 19.69 -0.74
C ASP A 110 -3.84 20.41 0.48
N LEU A 111 -3.47 21.67 0.65
CA LEU A 111 -3.89 22.54 1.75
C LEU A 111 -4.39 23.85 1.17
N GLN A 112 -5.68 24.09 1.30
CA GLN A 112 -6.30 25.29 0.74
C GLN A 112 -7.26 25.95 1.73
N GLU A 113 -7.37 27.28 1.61
CA GLU A 113 -8.38 28.08 2.26
C GLU A 113 -9.71 28.05 1.48
N TYR A 114 -10.81 28.10 2.21
CA TYR A 114 -12.18 28.13 1.68
C TYR A 114 -13.01 29.22 2.37
N ASP A 115 -13.90 29.87 1.62
CA ASP A 115 -14.80 30.87 2.18
C ASP A 115 -15.80 30.24 3.16
N THR A 116 -16.24 29.02 2.88
CA THR A 116 -17.21 28.29 3.72
C THR A 116 -16.83 26.81 3.90
N PHE A 117 -17.25 26.22 5.01
CA PHE A 117 -17.14 24.78 5.21
C PHE A 117 -17.99 23.97 4.19
N ALA A 118 -19.04 24.58 3.65
CA ALA A 118 -19.84 23.93 2.62
C ALA A 118 -19.08 23.78 1.30
N GLU A 119 -18.28 24.75 0.92
CA GLU A 119 -17.38 24.67 -0.24
C GLU A 119 -16.29 23.63 -0.03
N ALA A 120 -15.62 23.64 1.13
CA ALA A 120 -14.64 22.62 1.47
C ALA A 120 -15.26 21.20 1.40
N ALA A 121 -16.46 21.01 1.95
CA ALA A 121 -17.18 19.73 1.93
C ALA A 121 -17.65 19.30 0.52
N ALA A 122 -17.76 20.22 -0.42
CA ALA A 122 -18.12 19.94 -1.81
C ALA A 122 -16.93 19.39 -2.64
N VAL A 123 -15.71 19.57 -2.17
CA VAL A 123 -14.49 19.09 -2.85
C VAL A 123 -14.48 17.56 -2.88
N ARG A 124 -14.25 17.01 -4.07
CA ARG A 124 -14.18 15.56 -4.27
C ARG A 124 -12.77 15.12 -4.66
N ILE A 125 -12.41 13.92 -4.27
CA ILE A 125 -11.20 13.26 -4.78
C ILE A 125 -11.44 12.93 -6.25
N LYS A 126 -10.60 13.45 -7.12
CA LYS A 126 -10.66 13.20 -8.55
C LYS A 126 -9.66 12.12 -8.93
N LEU A 127 -10.08 11.20 -9.77
CA LEU A 127 -9.23 10.15 -10.33
C LEU A 127 -9.24 10.30 -11.85
N THR A 128 -8.07 10.19 -12.47
CA THR A 128 -7.88 10.12 -13.93
C THR A 128 -7.73 8.68 -14.38
N GLY A 129 -7.97 8.43 -15.67
CA GLY A 129 -7.87 7.09 -16.24
C GLY A 129 -9.05 6.18 -15.90
N THR A 130 -9.01 4.96 -16.43
CA THR A 130 -10.05 3.93 -16.24
C THR A 130 -9.43 2.57 -16.01
N GLY A 131 -10.10 1.71 -15.26
CA GLY A 131 -9.61 0.36 -14.97
C GLY A 131 -8.25 0.38 -14.29
N ASP A 132 -7.32 -0.42 -14.82
CA ASP A 132 -5.97 -0.60 -14.28
C ASP A 132 -5.04 0.62 -14.48
N ASN A 133 -5.46 1.62 -15.27
CA ASN A 133 -4.71 2.87 -15.48
C ASN A 133 -5.23 4.04 -14.64
N ARG A 134 -6.05 3.77 -13.63
CA ARG A 134 -6.58 4.80 -12.74
C ARG A 134 -5.48 5.38 -11.85
N ASP A 135 -5.43 6.71 -11.74
CA ASP A 135 -4.48 7.40 -10.85
C ASP A 135 -5.14 8.62 -10.19
N LEU A 136 -4.53 9.11 -9.12
CA LEU A 136 -4.96 10.34 -8.45
C LEU A 136 -4.73 11.54 -9.38
N ASP A 137 -5.76 12.34 -9.56
CA ASP A 137 -5.66 13.63 -10.26
C ASP A 137 -5.20 14.69 -9.24
N THR A 138 -3.97 15.11 -9.39
CA THR A 138 -3.36 16.16 -8.54
C THR A 138 -3.49 17.58 -9.14
N THR A 139 -4.24 17.70 -10.25
CA THR A 139 -4.47 19.00 -10.89
C THR A 139 -5.22 19.94 -9.94
N GLY A 140 -4.59 21.05 -9.61
CA GLY A 140 -5.13 22.04 -8.69
C GLY A 140 -4.78 21.81 -7.23
N PHE A 141 -3.96 20.81 -6.90
CA PHE A 141 -3.40 20.70 -5.56
C PHE A 141 -2.44 21.85 -5.31
N ASN A 142 -2.57 22.45 -4.13
CA ASN A 142 -1.74 23.57 -3.74
C ASN A 142 -1.57 23.59 -2.21
N VAL A 143 -0.57 24.34 -1.74
CA VAL A 143 -0.38 24.63 -0.32
C VAL A 143 -0.48 26.13 -0.12
N THR A 144 -1.70 26.55 0.18
CA THR A 144 -2.09 27.95 0.40
C THR A 144 -2.95 28.05 1.65
N PRO A 145 -2.33 27.88 2.85
CA PRO A 145 -3.05 28.04 4.10
C PRO A 145 -3.52 29.48 4.26
N GLY A 146 -4.73 29.65 4.74
CA GLY A 146 -5.28 30.96 5.01
C GLY A 146 -4.79 31.54 6.35
N PRO A 147 -4.97 32.86 6.57
CA PRO A 147 -4.55 33.58 7.76
C PRO A 147 -5.37 33.20 9.01
N SER A 148 -5.17 33.94 10.09
CA SER A 148 -6.00 33.90 11.29
C SER A 148 -7.51 33.91 10.97
N MET A 149 -8.31 33.11 11.67
CA MET A 149 -9.76 32.95 11.50
C MET A 149 -10.23 32.36 10.16
N SER A 150 -9.35 32.05 9.22
CA SER A 150 -9.70 31.42 7.94
C SER A 150 -10.13 29.95 8.12
N LYS A 151 -10.87 29.44 7.15
CA LYS A 151 -11.28 28.03 7.09
C LYS A 151 -10.39 27.28 6.12
N ASN A 152 -9.74 26.24 6.59
CA ASN A 152 -8.76 25.49 5.86
C ASN A 152 -9.16 24.03 5.74
N MET A 153 -8.74 23.37 4.67
CA MET A 153 -8.82 21.92 4.50
C MET A 153 -7.48 21.39 4.07
N LEU A 154 -6.94 20.47 4.86
CA LEU A 154 -5.76 19.67 4.54
C LEU A 154 -6.21 18.31 4.04
N ARG A 155 -5.70 17.92 2.89
CA ARG A 155 -5.85 16.58 2.30
C ARG A 155 -4.48 15.99 2.08
N VAL A 156 -4.26 14.82 2.61
CA VAL A 156 -3.02 14.04 2.46
C VAL A 156 -3.36 12.75 1.74
N PHE A 157 -2.60 12.42 0.72
CA PHE A 157 -2.77 11.23 -0.09
C PHE A 157 -1.47 10.45 -0.15
N TYR A 158 -1.55 9.14 -0.04
CA TYR A 158 -0.41 8.26 -0.21
C TYR A 158 -0.78 7.06 -1.09
N LYS A 159 0.05 6.81 -2.09
CA LYS A 159 -0.14 5.68 -3.03
C LYS A 159 0.51 4.42 -2.44
N TRP A 160 -0.22 3.74 -1.56
CA TRP A 160 0.24 2.56 -0.84
C TRP A 160 0.48 1.37 -1.76
N PRO A 161 1.69 0.76 -1.77
CA PRO A 161 1.96 -0.41 -2.58
C PRO A 161 1.29 -1.67 -2.00
N VAL A 162 0.60 -2.45 -2.82
CA VAL A 162 0.12 -3.78 -2.46
C VAL A 162 1.22 -4.78 -2.81
N MET A 163 1.74 -5.47 -1.80
CA MET A 163 2.96 -6.30 -1.92
C MET A 163 2.68 -7.63 -2.60
N THR A 164 1.56 -8.30 -2.26
CA THR A 164 1.26 -9.61 -2.79
C THR A 164 0.41 -9.53 -4.06
N ASP A 165 0.81 -10.25 -5.11
CA ASP A 165 0.05 -10.31 -6.38
C ASP A 165 -1.38 -10.84 -6.19
N PHE A 166 -1.55 -11.73 -5.20
CA PHE A 166 -2.85 -12.28 -4.86
C PHE A 166 -3.81 -11.19 -4.35
N MET A 167 -3.35 -10.29 -3.47
CA MET A 167 -4.16 -9.21 -2.90
C MET A 167 -4.30 -8.02 -3.84
N ARG A 168 -3.38 -7.86 -4.79
CA ARG A 168 -3.37 -6.73 -5.73
C ARG A 168 -4.69 -6.59 -6.48
N LYS A 169 -5.29 -7.69 -6.94
CA LYS A 169 -6.60 -7.67 -7.62
C LYS A 169 -7.77 -7.21 -6.74
N SER A 170 -7.67 -7.40 -5.43
CA SER A 170 -8.75 -7.11 -4.49
C SER A 170 -8.56 -5.79 -3.76
N MET A 171 -7.33 -5.37 -3.50
CA MET A 171 -7.01 -4.19 -2.71
C MET A 171 -6.58 -2.99 -3.56
N SER A 172 -5.98 -3.18 -4.75
CA SER A 172 -5.55 -2.05 -5.56
C SER A 172 -6.74 -1.32 -6.20
N ASN A 173 -6.70 -0.01 -6.15
CA ASN A 173 -7.65 0.88 -6.81
C ASN A 173 -6.98 1.94 -7.70
N LEU A 174 -5.64 1.92 -7.76
CA LEU A 174 -4.81 2.77 -8.61
C LEU A 174 -3.96 1.90 -9.55
N LYS A 175 -3.35 2.55 -10.54
CA LYS A 175 -2.34 1.94 -11.42
C LYS A 175 -1.18 1.35 -10.61
N ASP A 176 -0.43 0.46 -11.24
CA ASP A 176 0.77 -0.19 -10.68
C ASP A 176 0.47 -1.03 -9.40
N GLY A 177 -0.77 -1.47 -9.23
CA GLY A 177 -1.16 -2.29 -8.10
C GLY A 177 -1.10 -1.58 -6.76
N LYS A 178 -1.37 -0.27 -6.74
CA LYS A 178 -1.38 0.55 -5.52
C LYS A 178 -2.79 0.80 -5.01
N THR A 179 -2.90 1.10 -3.73
CA THR A 179 -4.12 1.53 -3.07
C THR A 179 -3.99 2.99 -2.65
N LEU A 180 -5.00 3.80 -2.91
CA LEU A 180 -5.02 5.18 -2.43
C LEU A 180 -5.43 5.21 -0.97
N HIS A 181 -4.49 5.58 -0.10
CA HIS A 181 -4.78 6.02 1.26
C HIS A 181 -4.98 7.54 1.26
N PHE A 182 -5.91 8.03 2.04
CA PHE A 182 -6.11 9.47 2.17
C PHE A 182 -6.61 9.86 3.55
N ALA A 183 -6.22 11.03 3.99
CA ALA A 183 -6.76 11.67 5.19
C ALA A 183 -7.20 13.09 4.83
N THR A 184 -8.27 13.55 5.46
CA THR A 184 -8.81 14.90 5.22
C THR A 184 -9.26 15.49 6.55
N VAL A 185 -8.77 16.68 6.84
CA VAL A 185 -9.18 17.46 8.03
C VAL A 185 -9.57 18.86 7.59
N THR A 186 -10.67 19.35 8.11
CA THR A 186 -11.16 20.69 7.86
C THR A 186 -11.35 21.41 9.19
N TRP A 187 -10.81 22.63 9.29
CA TRP A 187 -10.87 23.43 10.52
C TRP A 187 -10.98 24.91 10.24
N GLN A 188 -11.25 25.68 11.27
CA GLN A 188 -11.08 27.13 11.26
C GLN A 188 -9.88 27.49 12.14
N ASN A 189 -8.99 28.35 11.66
CA ASN A 189 -7.88 28.87 12.43
C ASN A 189 -8.37 29.63 13.65
N GLU A 190 -7.67 29.45 14.76
CA GLU A 190 -7.85 30.24 15.96
C GLU A 190 -7.30 31.66 15.71
N PRO A 191 -7.70 32.66 16.52
CA PRO A 191 -7.07 33.98 16.46
C PRO A 191 -5.59 33.86 16.85
N PHE A 192 -4.69 34.24 15.94
CA PHE A 192 -3.26 34.38 16.21
C PHE A 192 -2.72 35.59 15.45
N ASP A 193 -1.58 36.10 15.86
CA ASP A 193 -0.91 37.20 15.20
C ASP A 193 -0.25 36.72 13.89
N ASP A 194 -0.70 37.27 12.76
CA ASP A 194 -0.19 36.98 11.41
C ASP A 194 1.13 37.69 11.13
#